data_62336ae4aa426fb03e055d71fe784c29
#
_entry.id   62336ae4aa426fb03e055d71fe784c29
#
_cell.length_a   1.000
_cell.length_b   1.000
_cell.length_c   1.000
_cell.angle_alpha   90.00
_cell.angle_beta   90.00
_cell.angle_gamma   90.00
#
_symmetry.space_group_name_H-M   'P 1'
#
loop_
_entity.id
_entity.type
_entity.pdbx_description
1 polymer ?
#
loop_
_entity_poly.entity_id
_entity_poly.type
_entity_poly.pdbx_seq_one_letter_code
_entity_poly.pdbx_strand_id
1 'polypeptide(L)'
;GDQQCALFGQCCFNKGEMKNTYGTGCFLLMNTGTDLVRSNNGLVTTIAASANGKIQYALEGSIFIGGAVIQWLRDELKIINFARESEVLASEVSDTEGAYVVPAFTGLGAPYWSQHARGTIVGITRGFNKNHLVRATLESIAYETYDIVKAMEEDAGVVVRELKVDGGASANNLLMQFQADLLNAKVYRPMVTETTALGAAYLAGLAVGFYKDEDEIKYNWSIDKSFSSTMTKEVRDTKIKGWKKAIDTALFWAKS
;
A
#
# COMPACT_ATOMS: atom_id res chain seq x y z
N GLY A 1 16.23 10.03 3.22
CA GLY A 1 15.68 9.85 1.87
C GLY A 1 14.17 10.08 1.83
N ASP A 2 13.57 10.02 0.67
CA ASP A 2 12.16 10.39 0.41
C ASP A 2 11.19 9.60 1.28
N GLN A 3 11.40 8.30 1.37
CA GLN A 3 10.49 7.42 2.10
C GLN A 3 10.57 7.63 3.61
N GLN A 4 11.74 7.92 4.15
CA GLN A 4 11.93 8.27 5.57
C GLN A 4 11.29 9.62 5.90
N CYS A 5 11.40 10.60 4.98
CA CYS A 5 10.68 11.86 5.12
C CYS A 5 9.16 11.66 5.06
N ALA A 6 8.65 10.83 4.15
CA ALA A 6 7.23 10.51 4.08
C ALA A 6 6.71 9.84 5.37
N LEU A 7 7.48 8.91 5.95
CA LEU A 7 7.14 8.29 7.24
C LEU A 7 7.03 9.35 8.34
N PHE A 8 8.00 10.29 8.39
CA PHE A 8 8.00 11.39 9.35
C PHE A 8 6.84 12.37 9.10
N GLY A 9 6.57 12.72 7.83
CA GLY A 9 5.46 13.59 7.44
C GLY A 9 4.08 13.01 7.73
N GLN A 10 3.96 11.69 7.78
CA GLN A 10 2.78 10.97 8.25
C GLN A 10 2.73 10.85 9.78
N CYS A 11 3.65 11.47 10.51
CA CYS A 11 3.73 11.38 11.98
C CYS A 11 3.73 9.94 12.49
N CYS A 12 4.48 9.05 11.82
CA CYS A 12 4.67 7.67 12.24
C CYS A 12 5.89 7.59 13.19
N PHE A 13 5.77 8.15 14.39
CA PHE A 13 6.88 8.32 15.34
C PHE A 13 7.06 7.11 16.27
N ASN A 14 6.05 6.26 16.41
CA ASN A 14 6.06 5.14 17.34
C ASN A 14 6.22 3.80 16.63
N LYS A 15 6.76 2.81 17.36
CA LYS A 15 6.86 1.43 16.89
C LYS A 15 5.49 0.87 16.46
N GLY A 16 5.44 0.29 15.27
CA GLY A 16 4.24 -0.27 14.65
C GLY A 16 3.40 0.74 13.86
N GLU A 17 3.67 2.05 13.97
CA GLU A 17 3.04 3.04 13.07
C GLU A 17 3.65 2.93 11.67
N MET A 18 2.81 3.01 10.66
CA MET A 18 3.22 2.79 9.29
C MET A 18 2.50 3.66 8.28
N LYS A 19 3.13 3.82 7.14
CA LYS A 19 2.56 4.51 5.98
C LYS A 19 2.67 3.67 4.72
N ASN A 20 1.81 3.95 3.72
CA ASN A 20 1.97 3.52 2.34
C ASN A 20 1.80 4.70 1.39
N THR A 21 2.80 4.97 0.57
CA THR A 21 2.73 5.94 -0.51
C THR A 21 2.32 5.23 -1.80
N TYR A 22 1.12 5.52 -2.28
CA TYR A 22 0.53 4.95 -3.51
C TYR A 22 0.91 5.80 -4.73
N GLY A 23 2.10 5.58 -5.26
CA GLY A 23 2.63 6.21 -6.47
C GLY A 23 2.56 5.29 -7.70
N THR A 24 3.51 5.41 -8.63
CA THR A 24 3.71 4.47 -9.74
C THR A 24 3.90 3.03 -9.22
N GLY A 25 4.75 2.86 -8.21
CA GLY A 25 4.77 1.74 -7.29
C GLY A 25 4.15 2.12 -5.95
N CYS A 26 4.15 1.20 -4.97
CA CYS A 26 3.81 1.53 -3.60
C CYS A 26 5.01 1.31 -2.70
N PHE A 27 5.18 2.21 -1.73
CA PHE A 27 6.30 2.18 -0.79
C PHE A 27 5.76 2.21 0.64
N LEU A 28 5.89 1.07 1.31
CA LEU A 28 5.45 0.89 2.68
C LEU A 28 6.62 1.02 3.63
N LEU A 29 6.47 1.81 4.67
CA LEU A 29 7.41 1.87 5.78
C LEU A 29 6.69 1.69 7.10
N MET A 30 7.24 0.84 7.96
CA MET A 30 6.80 0.65 9.35
C MET A 30 7.92 1.06 10.29
N ASN A 31 7.66 1.97 11.21
CA ASN A 31 8.59 2.33 12.27
C ASN A 31 8.74 1.15 13.24
N THR A 32 9.96 0.68 13.47
CA THR A 32 10.29 -0.39 14.43
C THR A 32 10.88 0.12 15.75
N GLY A 33 10.88 1.45 15.94
CA GLY A 33 11.47 2.09 17.11
C GLY A 33 12.99 1.94 17.11
N THR A 34 13.55 1.59 18.27
CA THR A 34 14.99 1.34 18.45
C THR A 34 15.40 -0.08 18.06
N ASP A 35 14.46 -0.93 17.66
CA ASP A 35 14.72 -2.32 17.33
C ASP A 35 15.19 -2.44 15.87
N LEU A 36 16.43 -2.88 15.69
CA LEU A 36 16.96 -3.25 14.39
C LEU A 36 16.38 -4.63 13.99
N VAL A 37 15.22 -4.62 13.34
CA VAL A 37 14.54 -5.83 12.88
C VAL A 37 15.19 -6.32 11.58
N ARG A 38 15.72 -7.54 11.58
CA ARG A 38 16.17 -8.20 10.35
C ARG A 38 15.01 -8.97 9.76
N SER A 39 14.67 -8.65 8.52
CA SER A 39 13.55 -9.29 7.83
C SER A 39 13.89 -10.73 7.41
N ASN A 40 12.98 -11.64 7.68
CA ASN A 40 12.98 -13.00 7.13
C ASN A 40 12.10 -13.11 5.87
N ASN A 41 11.30 -12.08 5.60
CA ASN A 41 10.36 -12.02 4.47
C ASN A 41 10.88 -11.16 3.30
N GLY A 42 12.19 -10.83 3.29
CA GLY A 42 12.83 -10.12 2.19
C GLY A 42 12.54 -8.61 2.18
N LEU A 43 12.09 -8.03 3.29
CA LEU A 43 11.94 -6.59 3.45
C LEU A 43 13.31 -5.94 3.72
N VAL A 44 13.40 -4.62 3.49
CA VAL A 44 14.61 -3.85 3.75
C VAL A 44 14.53 -3.22 5.14
N THR A 45 15.58 -3.39 5.94
CA THR A 45 15.74 -2.63 7.19
C THR A 45 16.50 -1.34 6.89
N THR A 46 15.93 -0.21 7.28
CA THR A 46 16.52 1.11 7.07
C THR A 46 16.50 1.95 8.34
N ILE A 47 17.23 3.06 8.36
CA ILE A 47 17.18 4.05 9.43
C ILE A 47 16.01 4.99 9.14
N ALA A 48 15.11 5.14 10.13
CA ALA A 48 14.02 6.10 10.06
C ALA A 48 14.54 7.53 10.35
N ALA A 49 13.85 8.54 9.80
CA ALA A 49 14.08 9.92 10.22
C ALA A 49 13.58 10.11 11.65
N SER A 50 14.40 10.72 12.49
CA SER A 50 14.05 11.08 13.87
C SER A 50 14.65 12.42 14.24
N ALA A 51 13.96 13.17 15.11
CA ALA A 51 14.40 14.49 15.56
C ALA A 51 14.89 14.51 17.00
N ASN A 52 14.70 13.44 17.76
CA ASN A 52 14.97 13.36 19.19
C ASN A 52 16.38 12.86 19.54
N GLY A 53 17.29 12.78 18.56
CA GLY A 53 18.67 12.30 18.73
C GLY A 53 18.82 10.79 18.97
N LYS A 54 17.71 10.03 18.98
CA LYS A 54 17.74 8.57 19.07
C LYS A 54 17.68 7.96 17.67
N ILE A 55 18.51 6.97 17.43
CA ILE A 55 18.43 6.20 16.19
C ILE A 55 17.15 5.35 16.25
N GLN A 56 16.31 5.51 15.24
CA GLN A 56 15.13 4.67 15.00
C GLN A 56 15.30 3.92 13.69
N TYR A 57 14.68 2.76 13.60
CA TYR A 57 14.70 1.92 12.43
C TYR A 57 13.31 1.78 11.81
N ALA A 58 13.27 1.39 10.57
CA ALA A 58 12.04 1.05 9.87
C ALA A 58 12.24 -0.19 9.00
N LEU A 59 11.16 -0.96 8.82
CA LEU A 59 11.05 -1.94 7.76
C LEU A 59 10.44 -1.27 6.54
N GLU A 60 11.03 -1.54 5.38
CA GLU A 60 10.57 -1.03 4.08
C GLU A 60 10.21 -2.18 3.15
N GLY A 61 9.03 -2.10 2.52
CA GLY A 61 8.58 -2.99 1.47
C GLY A 61 8.12 -2.19 0.25
N SER A 62 8.49 -2.66 -0.94
CA SER A 62 8.19 -1.99 -2.20
C SER A 62 7.35 -2.88 -3.09
N ILE A 63 6.28 -2.31 -3.66
CA ILE A 63 5.46 -2.88 -4.72
C ILE A 63 5.85 -2.17 -6.01
N PHE A 64 6.29 -2.92 -7.01
CA PHE A 64 6.83 -2.34 -8.24
C PHE A 64 5.74 -1.70 -9.10
N ILE A 65 4.56 -2.30 -9.12
CA ILE A 65 3.43 -1.90 -9.97
C ILE A 65 2.25 -1.51 -9.08
N GLY A 66 2.23 -0.26 -8.62
CA GLY A 66 1.10 0.36 -7.92
C GLY A 66 0.16 1.07 -8.90
N GLY A 67 0.12 2.40 -8.88
CA GLY A 67 -0.66 3.21 -9.82
C GLY A 67 -0.33 2.97 -11.30
N ALA A 68 0.85 2.40 -11.60
CA ALA A 68 1.25 2.01 -12.95
C ALA A 68 0.27 1.02 -13.60
N VAL A 69 -0.39 0.15 -12.82
CA VAL A 69 -1.40 -0.77 -13.38
C VAL A 69 -2.65 -0.03 -13.87
N ILE A 70 -2.99 1.11 -13.26
CA ILE A 70 -4.10 1.96 -13.73
C ILE A 70 -3.68 2.75 -14.98
N GLN A 71 -2.41 3.17 -15.06
CA GLN A 71 -1.86 3.75 -16.28
C GLN A 71 -1.91 2.74 -17.42
N TRP A 72 -1.60 1.47 -17.19
CA TRP A 72 -1.73 0.39 -18.17
C TRP A 72 -3.16 0.25 -18.69
N LEU A 73 -4.19 0.31 -17.84
CA LEU A 73 -5.60 0.33 -18.27
C LEU A 73 -5.91 1.51 -19.19
N ARG A 74 -5.28 2.67 -18.93
CA ARG A 74 -5.48 3.91 -19.69
C ARG A 74 -4.69 3.92 -20.99
N ASP A 75 -3.40 3.67 -20.93
CA ASP A 75 -2.47 3.97 -22.03
C ASP A 75 -2.35 2.81 -23.02
N GLU A 76 -2.36 1.57 -22.52
CA GLU A 76 -2.18 0.38 -23.34
C GLU A 76 -3.52 -0.26 -23.72
N LEU A 77 -4.38 -0.54 -22.71
CA LEU A 77 -5.68 -1.16 -22.99
C LEU A 77 -6.74 -0.15 -23.46
N LYS A 78 -6.56 1.13 -23.17
CA LYS A 78 -7.46 2.24 -23.58
C LYS A 78 -8.92 2.03 -23.17
N ILE A 79 -9.13 1.40 -22.02
CA ILE A 79 -10.46 1.11 -21.48
C ILE A 79 -10.94 2.18 -20.49
N ILE A 80 -10.06 3.06 -20.08
CA ILE A 80 -10.34 4.29 -19.32
C ILE A 80 -9.58 5.45 -19.97
N ASN A 81 -10.07 6.68 -19.83
CA ASN A 81 -9.38 7.88 -20.34
C ASN A 81 -8.59 8.60 -19.24
N PHE A 82 -9.05 8.49 -17.99
CA PHE A 82 -8.44 9.14 -16.83
C PHE A 82 -8.42 8.17 -15.66
N ALA A 83 -7.40 8.25 -14.81
CA ALA A 83 -7.24 7.35 -13.66
C ALA A 83 -8.49 7.34 -12.74
N ARG A 84 -9.17 8.48 -12.56
CA ARG A 84 -10.39 8.57 -11.75
C ARG A 84 -11.56 7.74 -12.28
N GLU A 85 -11.61 7.45 -13.59
CA GLU A 85 -12.66 6.59 -14.16
C GLU A 85 -12.58 5.16 -13.63
N SER A 86 -11.42 4.73 -13.14
CA SER A 86 -11.25 3.41 -12.53
C SER A 86 -12.15 3.22 -11.31
N GLU A 87 -12.33 4.25 -10.47
CA GLU A 87 -13.24 4.19 -9.33
C GLU A 87 -14.71 4.07 -9.78
N VAL A 88 -15.08 4.85 -10.80
CA VAL A 88 -16.45 4.85 -11.34
C VAL A 88 -16.80 3.49 -11.90
N LEU A 89 -16.00 2.98 -12.86
CA LEU A 89 -16.26 1.69 -13.50
C LEU A 89 -16.20 0.51 -12.53
N ALA A 90 -15.25 0.53 -11.59
CA ALA A 90 -15.17 -0.50 -10.57
C ALA A 90 -16.38 -0.50 -9.62
N SER A 91 -16.99 0.67 -9.40
CA SER A 91 -18.18 0.80 -8.54
C SER A 91 -19.48 0.33 -9.21
N GLU A 92 -19.49 0.17 -10.54
CA GLU A 92 -20.65 -0.35 -11.30
C GLU A 92 -20.85 -1.86 -11.13
N VAL A 93 -19.89 -2.57 -10.54
CA VAL A 93 -19.98 -4.00 -10.24
C VAL A 93 -19.77 -4.25 -8.73
N SER A 94 -20.45 -5.25 -8.18
CA SER A 94 -20.40 -5.56 -6.75
C SER A 94 -19.07 -6.19 -6.31
N ASP A 95 -18.44 -6.95 -7.22
CA ASP A 95 -17.21 -7.70 -6.98
C ASP A 95 -16.43 -7.90 -8.29
N THR A 96 -15.44 -8.77 -8.29
CA THR A 96 -14.61 -9.11 -9.47
C THR A 96 -15.11 -10.36 -10.21
N GLU A 97 -16.25 -10.91 -9.84
CA GLU A 97 -16.78 -12.20 -10.32
C GLU A 97 -15.76 -13.35 -10.19
N GLY A 98 -14.96 -13.30 -9.10
CA GLY A 98 -13.92 -14.29 -8.81
C GLY A 98 -12.63 -14.14 -9.60
N ALA A 99 -12.50 -13.09 -10.45
CA ALA A 99 -11.27 -12.83 -11.18
C ALA A 99 -10.24 -12.07 -10.33
N TYR A 100 -8.96 -12.34 -10.61
CA TYR A 100 -7.81 -11.67 -10.00
C TYR A 100 -6.83 -11.22 -11.07
N VAL A 101 -6.24 -10.06 -10.87
CA VAL A 101 -5.14 -9.53 -11.67
C VAL A 101 -3.88 -9.53 -10.82
N VAL A 102 -2.82 -10.16 -11.28
CA VAL A 102 -1.48 -10.07 -10.69
C VAL A 102 -0.64 -9.17 -11.60
N PRO A 103 -0.31 -7.94 -11.19
CA PRO A 103 0.32 -6.95 -12.08
C PRO A 103 1.85 -7.10 -12.09
N ALA A 104 2.36 -8.30 -12.22
CA ALA A 104 3.78 -8.61 -12.22
C ALA A 104 4.49 -8.23 -13.54
N PHE A 105 4.26 -6.99 -14.05
CA PHE A 105 4.80 -6.54 -15.35
C PHE A 105 6.33 -6.55 -15.39
N THR A 106 6.96 -6.27 -14.26
CA THR A 106 8.41 -6.26 -14.07
C THR A 106 8.88 -7.30 -13.05
N GLY A 107 8.07 -8.34 -12.82
CA GLY A 107 8.27 -9.29 -11.75
C GLY A 107 7.51 -8.90 -10.48
N LEU A 108 7.68 -9.70 -9.43
CA LEU A 108 7.13 -9.48 -8.09
C LEU A 108 8.26 -9.13 -7.12
N GLY A 109 8.05 -8.11 -6.29
CA GLY A 109 8.93 -7.74 -5.18
C GLY A 109 8.72 -8.62 -3.95
N ALA A 110 9.03 -8.08 -2.78
CA ALA A 110 8.78 -8.76 -1.51
C ALA A 110 7.28 -9.09 -1.34
N PRO A 111 6.94 -10.19 -0.69
CA PRO A 111 7.82 -11.23 -0.14
C PRO A 111 8.26 -12.29 -1.17
N TYR A 112 7.81 -12.21 -2.43
CA TYR A 112 7.94 -13.26 -3.44
C TYR A 112 9.28 -13.28 -4.18
N TRP A 113 9.86 -12.12 -4.44
CA TRP A 113 11.14 -11.91 -5.13
C TRP A 113 11.30 -12.75 -6.41
N SER A 114 10.30 -12.66 -7.30
CA SER A 114 10.32 -13.35 -8.59
C SER A 114 10.52 -12.37 -9.75
N GLN A 115 11.71 -12.34 -10.32
CA GLN A 115 12.03 -11.50 -11.49
C GLN A 115 11.38 -12.00 -12.79
N HIS A 116 10.99 -13.29 -12.83
CA HIS A 116 10.44 -13.94 -14.02
C HIS A 116 8.91 -14.00 -14.03
N ALA A 117 8.25 -13.69 -12.91
CA ALA A 117 6.80 -13.54 -12.89
C ALA A 117 6.35 -12.47 -13.90
N ARG A 118 5.20 -12.68 -14.51
CA ARG A 118 4.60 -11.74 -15.46
C ARG A 118 3.15 -11.49 -15.12
N GLY A 119 2.61 -10.37 -15.65
CA GLY A 119 1.21 -10.01 -15.48
C GLY A 119 0.30 -11.18 -15.82
N THR A 120 -0.62 -11.51 -14.91
CA THR A 120 -1.47 -12.70 -15.01
C THR A 120 -2.90 -12.32 -14.62
N ILE A 121 -3.88 -12.77 -15.40
CA ILE A 121 -5.31 -12.62 -15.09
C ILE A 121 -5.91 -14.02 -15.00
N VAL A 122 -6.56 -14.32 -13.88
CA VAL A 122 -7.16 -15.63 -13.62
C VAL A 122 -8.60 -15.51 -13.14
N GLY A 123 -9.37 -16.60 -13.23
CA GLY A 123 -10.75 -16.67 -12.70
C GLY A 123 -11.80 -16.02 -13.62
N ILE A 124 -11.50 -15.72 -14.86
CA ILE A 124 -12.44 -15.12 -15.82
C ILE A 124 -13.58 -16.11 -16.13
N THR A 125 -14.83 -15.64 -15.96
CA THR A 125 -16.04 -16.35 -16.35
C THR A 125 -16.70 -15.68 -17.57
N ARG A 126 -17.80 -16.23 -18.07
CA ARG A 126 -18.57 -15.62 -19.17
C ARG A 126 -19.19 -14.27 -18.78
N GLY A 127 -19.49 -14.06 -17.50
CA GLY A 127 -20.06 -12.81 -16.98
C GLY A 127 -19.03 -11.69 -16.82
N PHE A 128 -17.75 -12.03 -16.84
CA PHE A 128 -16.66 -11.07 -16.69
C PHE A 128 -16.65 -10.03 -17.82
N ASN A 129 -16.60 -8.75 -17.45
CA ASN A 129 -16.58 -7.63 -18.39
C ASN A 129 -15.49 -6.60 -18.01
N LYS A 130 -15.41 -5.50 -18.77
CA LYS A 130 -14.41 -4.46 -18.55
C LYS A 130 -14.44 -3.87 -17.13
N ASN A 131 -15.61 -3.74 -16.51
CA ASN A 131 -15.75 -3.15 -15.17
C ASN A 131 -15.18 -4.08 -14.10
N HIS A 132 -15.40 -5.40 -14.26
CA HIS A 132 -14.76 -6.41 -13.42
C HIS A 132 -13.23 -6.39 -13.59
N LEU A 133 -12.71 -6.20 -14.81
CA LEU A 133 -11.28 -6.08 -15.04
C LEU A 133 -10.71 -4.84 -14.33
N VAL A 134 -11.36 -3.68 -14.48
CA VAL A 134 -10.94 -2.44 -13.80
C VAL A 134 -10.95 -2.62 -12.29
N ARG A 135 -12.00 -3.26 -11.75
CA ARG A 135 -12.11 -3.55 -10.31
C ARG A 135 -11.01 -4.50 -9.83
N ALA A 136 -10.80 -5.62 -10.51
CA ALA A 136 -9.75 -6.57 -10.16
C ALA A 136 -8.35 -5.95 -10.23
N THR A 137 -8.14 -5.02 -11.15
CA THR A 137 -6.91 -4.25 -11.28
C THR A 137 -6.71 -3.28 -10.11
N LEU A 138 -7.76 -2.59 -9.65
CA LEU A 138 -7.69 -1.76 -8.43
C LEU A 138 -7.45 -2.63 -7.19
N GLU A 139 -8.19 -3.73 -7.06
CA GLU A 139 -8.06 -4.65 -5.93
C GLU A 139 -6.65 -5.26 -5.84
N SER A 140 -5.94 -5.44 -6.98
CA SER A 140 -4.58 -5.99 -7.00
C SER A 140 -3.57 -5.15 -6.21
N ILE A 141 -3.69 -3.83 -6.26
CA ILE A 141 -2.83 -2.91 -5.50
C ILE A 141 -2.99 -3.12 -3.99
N ALA A 142 -4.24 -3.32 -3.55
CA ALA A 142 -4.53 -3.58 -2.14
C ALA A 142 -4.08 -4.98 -1.69
N TYR A 143 -4.15 -5.98 -2.56
CA TYR A 143 -3.66 -7.33 -2.26
C TYR A 143 -2.14 -7.35 -2.09
N GLU A 144 -1.37 -6.73 -3.00
CA GLU A 144 0.09 -6.65 -2.84
C GLU A 144 0.46 -5.87 -1.57
N THR A 145 -0.27 -4.77 -1.27
CA THR A 145 -0.11 -4.04 0.00
C THR A 145 -0.38 -4.94 1.20
N TYR A 146 -1.43 -5.77 1.16
CA TYR A 146 -1.73 -6.74 2.21
C TYR A 146 -0.57 -7.70 2.45
N ASP A 147 0.04 -8.24 1.39
CA ASP A 147 1.15 -9.19 1.51
C ASP A 147 2.37 -8.55 2.19
N ILE A 148 2.72 -7.31 1.82
CA ILE A 148 3.81 -6.55 2.46
C ILE A 148 3.49 -6.27 3.93
N VAL A 149 2.27 -5.82 4.24
CA VAL A 149 1.88 -5.55 5.64
C VAL A 149 1.96 -6.81 6.49
N LYS A 150 1.53 -7.97 5.96
CA LYS A 150 1.64 -9.24 6.69
C LYS A 150 3.09 -9.67 6.92
N ALA A 151 3.96 -9.46 5.94
CA ALA A 151 5.39 -9.68 6.11
C ALA A 151 5.99 -8.75 7.19
N MET A 152 5.58 -7.48 7.23
CA MET A 152 6.01 -6.52 8.27
C MET A 152 5.51 -6.90 9.66
N GLU A 153 4.26 -7.34 9.78
CA GLU A 153 3.68 -7.80 11.05
C GLU A 153 4.45 -8.99 11.61
N GLU A 154 4.76 -9.96 10.75
CA GLU A 154 5.50 -11.16 11.12
C GLU A 154 6.93 -10.83 11.57
N ASP A 155 7.65 -10.02 10.79
CA ASP A 155 9.04 -9.67 11.08
C ASP A 155 9.18 -8.77 12.34
N ALA A 156 8.26 -7.81 12.53
CA ALA A 156 8.32 -6.87 13.63
C ALA A 156 7.61 -7.36 14.91
N GLY A 157 6.86 -8.47 14.83
CA GLY A 157 6.08 -9.00 15.95
C GLY A 157 4.97 -8.05 16.42
N VAL A 158 4.35 -7.30 15.49
CA VAL A 158 3.29 -6.33 15.78
C VAL A 158 2.04 -6.63 14.94
N VAL A 159 0.89 -6.12 15.37
CA VAL A 159 -0.35 -6.16 14.60
C VAL A 159 -0.67 -4.75 14.13
N VAL A 160 -0.78 -4.55 12.83
CA VAL A 160 -1.14 -3.28 12.22
C VAL A 160 -2.62 -3.02 12.42
N ARG A 161 -2.94 -1.94 13.13
CA ARG A 161 -4.33 -1.49 13.38
C ARG A 161 -4.69 -0.27 12.54
N GLU A 162 -3.70 0.45 12.07
CA GLU A 162 -3.84 1.70 11.33
C GLU A 162 -2.80 1.77 10.21
N LEU A 163 -3.23 2.20 9.04
CA LEU A 163 -2.37 2.48 7.90
C LEU A 163 -2.61 3.92 7.45
N LYS A 164 -1.58 4.74 7.46
CA LYS A 164 -1.62 6.09 6.89
C LYS A 164 -1.23 6.02 5.43
N VAL A 165 -2.01 6.70 4.57
CA VAL A 165 -1.84 6.59 3.12
C VAL A 165 -1.67 7.95 2.47
N ASP A 166 -0.86 7.99 1.43
CA ASP A 166 -0.64 9.18 0.60
C ASP A 166 -0.32 8.78 -0.86
N GLY A 167 0.04 9.76 -1.67
CA GLY A 167 0.28 9.55 -3.10
C GLY A 167 -1.00 9.55 -3.93
N GLY A 168 -0.84 9.63 -5.25
CA GLY A 168 -1.94 9.89 -6.18
C GLY A 168 -3.08 8.87 -6.16
N ALA A 169 -2.78 7.56 -6.02
CA ALA A 169 -3.82 6.54 -6.03
C ALA A 169 -4.58 6.44 -4.69
N SER A 170 -4.10 7.07 -3.62
CA SER A 170 -4.84 7.17 -2.35
C SER A 170 -6.12 8.01 -2.46
N ALA A 171 -6.25 8.81 -3.52
CA ALA A 171 -7.48 9.56 -3.82
C ALA A 171 -8.67 8.65 -4.16
N ASN A 172 -8.43 7.41 -4.61
CA ASN A 172 -9.47 6.44 -4.96
C ASN A 172 -10.08 5.84 -3.69
N ASN A 173 -11.34 6.19 -3.40
CA ASN A 173 -12.01 5.76 -2.16
C ASN A 173 -12.36 4.26 -2.17
N LEU A 174 -12.66 3.68 -3.35
CA LEU A 174 -12.92 2.24 -3.45
C LEU A 174 -11.67 1.44 -3.10
N LEU A 175 -10.51 1.84 -3.62
CA LEU A 175 -9.22 1.23 -3.29
C LEU A 175 -8.93 1.35 -1.78
N MET A 176 -9.12 2.53 -1.19
CA MET A 176 -8.84 2.75 0.23
C MET A 176 -9.79 1.97 1.15
N GLN A 177 -11.08 1.88 0.78
CA GLN A 177 -12.04 1.05 1.51
C GLN A 177 -11.67 -0.42 1.42
N PHE A 178 -11.33 -0.90 0.23
CA PHE A 178 -10.93 -2.29 0.03
C PHE A 178 -9.62 -2.62 0.78
N GLN A 179 -8.69 -1.67 0.85
CA GLN A 179 -7.47 -1.81 1.66
C GLN A 179 -7.79 -1.95 3.14
N ALA A 180 -8.70 -1.12 3.68
CA ALA A 180 -9.16 -1.22 5.07
C ALA A 180 -9.83 -2.58 5.34
N ASP A 181 -10.63 -3.06 4.39
CA ASP A 181 -11.33 -4.35 4.47
C ASP A 181 -10.35 -5.53 4.50
N LEU A 182 -9.35 -5.55 3.61
CA LEU A 182 -8.35 -6.62 3.55
C LEU A 182 -7.47 -6.68 4.81
N LEU A 183 -7.00 -5.52 5.27
CA LEU A 183 -6.14 -5.44 6.45
C LEU A 183 -6.91 -5.65 7.75
N ASN A 184 -8.24 -5.46 7.75
CA ASN A 184 -9.05 -5.31 8.96
C ASN A 184 -8.48 -4.25 9.90
N ALA A 185 -8.06 -3.14 9.32
CA ALA A 185 -7.42 -2.01 9.98
C ALA A 185 -8.04 -0.70 9.49
N LYS A 186 -7.85 0.38 10.24
CA LYS A 186 -8.24 1.72 9.80
C LYS A 186 -7.22 2.25 8.78
N VAL A 187 -7.72 2.85 7.72
CA VAL A 187 -6.90 3.56 6.73
C VAL A 187 -7.17 5.06 6.86
N TYR A 188 -6.13 5.85 7.01
CA TYR A 188 -6.21 7.31 7.16
C TYR A 188 -5.52 8.01 6.00
N ARG A 189 -6.29 8.81 5.27
CA ARG A 189 -5.76 9.75 4.28
C ARG A 189 -5.68 11.14 4.90
N PRO A 190 -4.50 11.78 4.94
CA PRO A 190 -4.34 13.13 5.47
C PRO A 190 -4.84 14.18 4.48
N MET A 191 -5.09 15.40 4.98
CA MET A 191 -5.40 16.57 4.16
C MET A 191 -4.23 16.93 3.21
N VAL A 192 -3.00 16.78 3.68
CA VAL A 192 -1.79 17.03 2.88
C VAL A 192 -1.23 15.68 2.43
N THR A 193 -1.33 15.38 1.14
CA THR A 193 -0.87 14.11 0.56
C THR A 193 0.59 14.15 0.06
N GLU A 194 1.22 15.33 0.03
CA GLU A 194 2.65 15.51 -0.29
C GLU A 194 3.52 15.30 0.96
N THR A 195 3.40 14.14 1.58
CA THR A 195 3.96 13.85 2.89
C THR A 195 5.48 13.79 2.92
N THR A 196 6.12 13.50 1.78
CA THR A 196 7.60 13.57 1.64
C THR A 196 8.10 14.99 1.86
N ALA A 197 7.52 15.97 1.16
CA ALA A 197 7.89 17.37 1.32
C ALA A 197 7.54 17.90 2.71
N LEU A 198 6.37 17.49 3.23
CA LEU A 198 5.92 17.86 4.55
C LEU A 198 6.87 17.33 5.65
N GLY A 199 7.32 16.09 5.54
CA GLY A 199 8.26 15.51 6.49
C GLY A 199 9.63 16.21 6.48
N ALA A 200 10.13 16.58 5.31
CA ALA A 200 11.34 17.38 5.20
C ALA A 200 11.17 18.76 5.85
N ALA A 201 10.01 19.41 5.64
CA ALA A 201 9.68 20.69 6.26
C ALA A 201 9.55 20.58 7.80
N TYR A 202 8.95 19.50 8.30
CA TYR A 202 8.84 19.25 9.74
C TYR A 202 10.21 19.07 10.39
N LEU A 203 11.09 18.26 9.77
CA LEU A 203 12.45 18.06 10.27
C LEU A 203 13.27 19.36 10.29
N ALA A 204 13.16 20.16 9.24
CA ALA A 204 13.80 21.48 9.19
C ALA A 204 13.24 22.41 10.25
N GLY A 205 11.91 22.45 10.41
CA GLY A 205 11.23 23.28 11.41
C GLY A 205 11.64 22.93 12.86
N LEU A 206 11.79 21.63 13.17
CA LEU A 206 12.32 21.18 14.45
C LEU A 206 13.77 21.64 14.66
N ALA A 207 14.61 21.48 13.62
CA ALA A 207 16.03 21.84 13.71
C ALA A 207 16.26 23.35 13.99
N VAL A 208 15.38 24.23 13.49
CA VAL A 208 15.48 25.68 13.70
C VAL A 208 14.59 26.21 14.83
N GLY A 209 13.87 25.33 15.53
CA GLY A 209 12.98 25.69 16.64
C GLY A 209 11.66 26.33 16.21
N PHE A 210 11.23 26.15 14.98
CA PHE A 210 9.90 26.57 14.49
C PHE A 210 8.81 25.69 15.11
N TYR A 211 9.04 24.39 15.19
CA TYR A 211 8.23 23.45 15.95
C TYR A 211 8.99 23.08 17.24
N LYS A 212 8.28 22.99 18.34
CA LYS A 212 8.85 22.66 19.64
C LYS A 212 9.27 21.18 19.72
N ASP A 213 8.39 20.30 19.25
CA ASP A 213 8.54 18.84 19.36
C ASP A 213 7.65 18.09 18.36
N GLU A 214 7.74 16.75 18.37
CA GLU A 214 6.94 15.85 17.55
C GLU A 214 5.44 15.89 17.91
N ASP A 215 5.08 16.22 19.14
CA ASP A 215 3.68 16.31 19.59
C ASP A 215 2.99 17.53 18.97
N GLU A 216 3.68 18.65 18.84
CA GLU A 216 3.16 19.83 18.13
C GLU A 216 2.96 19.53 16.64
N ILE A 217 3.87 18.79 16.00
CA ILE A 217 3.72 18.35 14.62
C ILE A 217 2.50 17.43 14.48
N LYS A 218 2.35 16.47 15.39
CA LYS A 218 1.23 15.53 15.40
C LYS A 218 -0.12 16.24 15.57
N TYR A 219 -0.16 17.30 16.36
CA TYR A 219 -1.36 18.14 16.51
C TYR A 219 -1.77 18.83 15.20
N ASN A 220 -0.81 19.20 14.35
CA ASN A 220 -1.05 19.84 13.06
C ASN A 220 -1.41 18.83 11.95
N TRP A 221 -1.16 17.53 12.17
CA TRP A 221 -1.54 16.50 11.20
C TRP A 221 -3.05 16.28 11.24
N SER A 222 -3.72 16.44 10.10
CA SER A 222 -5.18 16.39 9.99
C SER A 222 -5.63 15.36 8.97
N ILE A 223 -6.75 14.69 9.27
CA ILE A 223 -7.35 13.65 8.44
C ILE A 223 -8.32 14.29 7.44
N ASP A 224 -8.17 13.98 6.15
CA ASP A 224 -9.17 14.23 5.12
C ASP A 224 -10.29 13.17 5.21
N LYS A 225 -9.89 11.90 5.18
CA LYS A 225 -10.84 10.79 5.20
C LYS A 225 -10.28 9.56 5.92
N SER A 226 -11.16 8.88 6.65
CA SER A 226 -10.87 7.59 7.28
C SER A 226 -11.75 6.49 6.69
N PHE A 227 -11.20 5.29 6.60
CA PHE A 227 -11.88 4.10 6.13
C PHE A 227 -11.74 3.02 7.20
N SER A 228 -12.85 2.37 7.53
CA SER A 228 -12.88 1.26 8.48
C SER A 228 -13.38 0.01 7.79
N SER A 229 -12.90 -1.16 8.20
CA SER A 229 -13.32 -2.42 7.60
C SER A 229 -14.82 -2.65 7.80
N THR A 230 -15.50 -2.99 6.71
CA THR A 230 -16.90 -3.40 6.67
C THR A 230 -17.08 -4.85 6.22
N MET A 231 -15.98 -5.46 5.72
CA MET A 231 -15.98 -6.83 5.20
C MET A 231 -15.95 -7.87 6.33
N THR A 232 -16.79 -8.89 6.23
CA THR A 232 -16.74 -10.01 7.20
C THR A 232 -15.45 -10.81 7.05
N LYS A 233 -15.09 -11.52 8.11
CA LYS A 233 -13.88 -12.36 8.10
C LYS A 233 -13.92 -13.42 7.01
N GLU A 234 -15.06 -14.07 6.81
CA GLU A 234 -15.27 -15.16 5.86
C GLU A 234 -15.06 -14.67 4.41
N VAL A 235 -15.60 -13.49 4.07
CA VAL A 235 -15.41 -12.87 2.75
C VAL A 235 -13.95 -12.50 2.54
N ARG A 236 -13.34 -11.87 3.54
CA ARG A 236 -11.92 -11.49 3.49
C ARG A 236 -11.02 -12.70 3.29
N ASP A 237 -11.20 -13.75 4.09
CA ASP A 237 -10.40 -14.98 4.01
C ASP A 237 -10.56 -15.65 2.63
N THR A 238 -11.77 -15.65 2.07
CA THR A 238 -12.05 -16.17 0.73
C THR A 238 -11.29 -15.38 -0.35
N LYS A 239 -11.33 -14.04 -0.27
CA LYS A 239 -10.62 -13.16 -1.21
C LYS A 239 -9.10 -13.34 -1.12
N ILE A 240 -8.54 -13.40 0.08
CA ILE A 240 -7.11 -13.65 0.31
C ILE A 240 -6.68 -15.02 -0.23
N LYS A 241 -7.49 -16.06 -0.01
CA LYS A 241 -7.22 -17.40 -0.56
C LYS A 241 -7.21 -17.38 -2.10
N GLY A 242 -8.13 -16.66 -2.73
CA GLY A 242 -8.16 -16.49 -4.17
C GLY A 242 -6.94 -15.74 -4.70
N TRP A 243 -6.54 -14.67 -4.02
CA TRP A 243 -5.32 -13.92 -4.33
C TRP A 243 -4.07 -14.79 -4.29
N LYS A 244 -3.89 -15.59 -3.22
CA LYS A 244 -2.75 -16.51 -3.10
C LYS A 244 -2.69 -17.51 -4.27
N LYS A 245 -3.83 -18.04 -4.72
CA LYS A 245 -3.88 -18.89 -5.92
C LYS A 245 -3.47 -18.16 -7.19
N ALA A 246 -3.86 -16.88 -7.32
CA ALA A 246 -3.47 -16.07 -8.47
C ALA A 246 -1.95 -15.82 -8.49
N ILE A 247 -1.36 -15.51 -7.34
CA ILE A 247 0.09 -15.40 -7.17
C ILE A 247 0.78 -16.72 -7.51
N ASP A 248 0.30 -17.87 -7.00
CA ASP A 248 0.86 -19.18 -7.30
C ASP A 248 0.85 -19.48 -8.81
N THR A 249 -0.20 -19.04 -9.52
CA THR A 249 -0.31 -19.18 -10.97
C THR A 249 0.73 -18.32 -11.70
N ALA A 250 0.94 -17.08 -11.27
CA ALA A 250 1.96 -16.20 -11.85
C ALA A 250 3.38 -16.73 -11.58
N LEU A 251 3.62 -17.28 -10.38
CA LEU A 251 4.89 -17.92 -10.03
C LEU A 251 5.12 -19.25 -10.76
N PHE A 252 4.05 -20.00 -11.02
CA PHE A 252 4.13 -21.22 -11.84
C PHE A 252 4.53 -20.90 -13.28
N TRP A 253 3.92 -19.87 -13.88
CA TRP A 253 4.30 -19.37 -15.20
C TRP A 253 5.78 -18.97 -15.26
N ALA A 254 6.33 -18.42 -14.18
CA ALA A 254 7.72 -17.99 -14.12
C ALA A 254 8.74 -19.15 -14.08
N LYS A 255 8.31 -20.38 -13.83
CA LYS A 255 9.18 -21.57 -13.75
C LYS A 255 9.33 -22.29 -15.11
N SER A 256 8.53 -21.89 -16.09
CA SER A 256 8.58 -22.43 -17.47
C SER A 256 9.46 -21.54 -18.34
#